data_60cbe3f00d736296226c4784731c5511
#
_entry.id   60cbe3f00d736296226c4784731c5511
#
_cell.length_a   1.000
_cell.length_b   1.000
_cell.length_c   1.000
_cell.angle_alpha   90.00
_cell.angle_beta   90.00
_cell.angle_gamma   90.00
#
_symmetry.space_group_name_H-M   'P 1'
#
loop_
_entity.id
_entity.type
_entity.pdbx_description
1 polymer ?
#
loop_
_entity_poly.entity_id
_entity_poly.type
_entity_poly.pdbx_seq_one_letter_code
_entity_poly.pdbx_strand_id
1 'polypeptide(L)'
;MTEFKETELDERAIKMAKVLSADAVERAGHGHPGSPVSLAPIAYTLYQHFIKHDPNDPNWEGRDRFILSGGHASLTQYVQLYFSGYGVTLDDLKNFRGGAATRTPGHPEYGLTPGIEMTTGPLGQGFASAIGFAYGERFQRGLLDPETPKEDSPFYHKIWAICGEGDIEEGISGEAASLAANQKLGNLTVIFDANRIQIEGDTNLVLAEDVLKRFQAYGWYTDEFSFIQPDGSYKEDIEGLADVIAKAEAAAPDQPKLIKVHSLIAWPTPGKTNDPSSHGSKLGAEA
;
A
#
# COMPACT_ATOMS: atom_id res chain seq x y z
N MET A 1 6.46 13.05 17.37
CA MET A 1 7.02 11.71 17.08
C MET A 1 8.53 11.80 17.16
N THR A 2 9.21 10.80 17.73
CA THR A 2 10.66 10.70 17.63
C THR A 2 11.04 10.55 16.15
N GLU A 3 12.03 11.31 15.70
CA GLU A 3 12.56 11.22 14.34
C GLU A 3 12.93 9.77 14.03
N PHE A 4 12.33 9.18 13.00
CA PHE A 4 12.66 7.82 12.56
C PHE A 4 14.06 7.82 11.95
N LYS A 5 14.87 6.83 12.29
CA LYS A 5 16.19 6.61 11.71
C LYS A 5 16.31 5.19 11.21
N GLU A 6 16.61 5.06 9.93
CA GLU A 6 16.85 3.76 9.29
C GLU A 6 18.01 3.03 9.93
N THR A 7 17.85 1.74 10.14
CA THR A 7 18.86 0.84 10.69
C THR A 7 19.28 -0.21 9.66
N GLU A 8 20.40 -0.90 9.92
CA GLU A 8 20.82 -2.04 9.10
C GLU A 8 19.74 -3.16 9.07
N LEU A 9 18.96 -3.28 10.14
CA LEU A 9 17.86 -4.25 10.19
C LEU A 9 16.75 -3.89 9.20
N ASP A 10 16.38 -2.62 9.10
CA ASP A 10 15.38 -2.13 8.16
C ASP A 10 15.81 -2.40 6.72
N GLU A 11 17.05 -2.05 6.36
CA GLU A 11 17.61 -2.38 5.04
C GLU A 11 17.53 -3.88 4.72
N ARG A 12 17.92 -4.72 5.68
CA ARG A 12 17.91 -6.18 5.50
C ARG A 12 16.50 -6.72 5.37
N ALA A 13 15.53 -6.19 6.13
CA ALA A 13 14.14 -6.59 6.06
C ALA A 13 13.53 -6.22 4.70
N ILE A 14 13.80 -5.01 4.20
CA ILE A 14 13.33 -4.57 2.88
C ILE A 14 13.92 -5.45 1.76
N LYS A 15 15.24 -5.71 1.81
CA LYS A 15 15.89 -6.62 0.85
C LYS A 15 15.27 -8.02 0.89
N MET A 16 15.00 -8.53 2.10
CA MET A 16 14.35 -9.83 2.27
C MET A 16 12.91 -9.83 1.74
N ALA A 17 12.15 -8.74 1.93
CA ALA A 17 10.80 -8.63 1.39
C ALA A 17 10.79 -8.74 -0.14
N LYS A 18 11.73 -8.11 -0.81
CA LYS A 18 11.91 -8.20 -2.27
C LYS A 18 12.20 -9.62 -2.73
N VAL A 19 13.18 -10.27 -2.08
CA VAL A 19 13.57 -11.64 -2.42
C VAL A 19 12.41 -12.61 -2.19
N LEU A 20 11.74 -12.54 -1.05
CA LEU A 20 10.58 -13.40 -0.76
C LEU A 20 9.47 -13.24 -1.79
N SER A 21 9.23 -12.01 -2.26
CA SER A 21 8.22 -11.73 -3.29
C SER A 21 8.62 -12.30 -4.65
N ALA A 22 9.87 -12.13 -5.05
CA ALA A 22 10.40 -12.68 -6.31
C ALA A 22 10.37 -14.21 -6.29
N ASP A 23 10.89 -14.83 -5.23
CA ASP A 23 10.96 -16.28 -5.07
C ASP A 23 9.58 -16.94 -5.04
N ALA A 24 8.59 -16.30 -4.38
CA ALA A 24 7.23 -16.82 -4.33
C ALA A 24 6.61 -16.92 -5.74
N VAL A 25 6.79 -15.87 -6.56
CA VAL A 25 6.31 -15.86 -7.96
C VAL A 25 7.11 -16.83 -8.83
N GLU A 26 8.44 -16.89 -8.67
CA GLU A 26 9.27 -17.81 -9.43
C GLU A 26 8.87 -19.27 -9.17
N ARG A 27 8.62 -19.61 -7.89
CA ARG A 27 8.15 -20.95 -7.48
C ARG A 27 6.74 -21.25 -7.98
N ALA A 28 5.82 -20.30 -7.93
CA ALA A 28 4.45 -20.47 -8.42
C ALA A 28 4.39 -20.60 -9.94
N GLY A 29 5.40 -20.12 -10.66
CA GLY A 29 5.48 -20.14 -12.11
C GLY A 29 4.75 -18.99 -12.81
N HIS A 30 3.93 -18.24 -12.10
CA HIS A 30 3.17 -17.08 -12.59
C HIS A 30 2.79 -16.14 -11.44
N GLY A 31 2.63 -14.85 -11.73
CA GLY A 31 2.25 -13.83 -10.76
C GLY A 31 2.76 -12.45 -11.14
N HIS A 32 2.67 -11.52 -10.19
CA HIS A 32 3.05 -10.13 -10.39
C HIS A 32 4.18 -9.78 -9.41
N PRO A 33 5.46 -9.97 -9.77
CA PRO A 33 6.57 -9.74 -8.85
C PRO A 33 7.05 -8.29 -8.82
N GLY A 34 6.87 -7.54 -9.90
CA GLY A 34 7.49 -6.23 -10.07
C GLY A 34 7.02 -5.20 -9.05
N SER A 35 5.70 -5.06 -8.87
CA SER A 35 5.14 -4.14 -7.89
C SER A 35 5.48 -4.53 -6.44
N PRO A 36 5.37 -5.80 -6.00
CA PRO A 36 5.82 -6.19 -4.66
C PRO A 36 7.30 -5.87 -4.37
N VAL A 37 8.16 -5.98 -5.37
CA VAL A 37 9.58 -5.63 -5.24
C VAL A 37 9.75 -4.12 -5.05
N SER A 38 9.10 -3.28 -5.86
CA SER A 38 9.20 -1.82 -5.73
C SER A 38 8.44 -1.25 -4.52
N LEU A 39 7.34 -1.88 -4.11
CA LEU A 39 6.55 -1.48 -2.96
C LEU A 39 7.13 -1.93 -1.60
N ALA A 40 8.16 -2.79 -1.60
CA ALA A 40 8.71 -3.33 -0.35
C ALA A 40 9.13 -2.24 0.65
N PRO A 41 9.88 -1.17 0.28
CA PRO A 41 10.22 -0.11 1.22
C PRO A 41 9.00 0.68 1.71
N ILE A 42 8.01 0.93 0.85
CA ILE A 42 6.80 1.66 1.19
C ILE A 42 5.96 0.86 2.20
N ALA A 43 5.66 -0.39 1.88
CA ALA A 43 4.86 -1.25 2.74
C ALA A 43 5.56 -1.53 4.09
N TYR A 44 6.88 -1.74 4.07
CA TYR A 44 7.67 -1.89 5.28
C TYR A 44 7.56 -0.64 6.17
N THR A 45 7.77 0.55 5.61
CA THR A 45 7.65 1.81 6.35
C THR A 45 6.27 1.96 6.98
N LEU A 46 5.20 1.66 6.24
CA LEU A 46 3.84 1.73 6.79
C LEU A 46 3.63 0.74 7.94
N TYR A 47 3.96 -0.54 7.75
CA TYR A 47 3.69 -1.58 8.75
C TYR A 47 4.55 -1.46 10.01
N GLN A 48 5.80 -1.01 9.88
CA GLN A 48 6.71 -0.94 11.02
C GLN A 48 6.65 0.38 11.78
N HIS A 49 6.19 1.49 11.13
CA HIS A 49 6.31 2.81 11.74
C HIS A 49 4.99 3.58 11.86
N PHE A 50 3.96 3.24 11.08
CA PHE A 50 2.73 4.03 11.03
C PHE A 50 1.48 3.25 11.42
N ILE A 51 1.31 2.03 10.94
CA ILE A 51 0.11 1.23 11.18
C ILE A 51 0.08 0.75 12.64
N LYS A 52 -0.96 1.16 13.37
CA LYS A 52 -1.23 0.68 14.72
C LYS A 52 -1.94 -0.66 14.65
N HIS A 53 -1.26 -1.74 15.02
CA HIS A 53 -1.80 -3.09 14.95
C HIS A 53 -1.26 -4.00 16.07
N ASP A 54 -1.99 -5.08 16.37
CA ASP A 54 -1.53 -6.17 17.24
C ASP A 54 -1.77 -7.51 16.52
N PRO A 55 -0.72 -8.24 16.13
CA PRO A 55 -0.88 -9.53 15.46
C PRO A 55 -1.47 -10.61 16.36
N ASN A 56 -1.43 -10.46 17.71
CA ASN A 56 -2.06 -11.37 18.65
C ASN A 56 -3.57 -11.12 18.81
N ASP A 57 -4.03 -9.91 18.45
CA ASP A 57 -5.45 -9.57 18.36
C ASP A 57 -5.77 -8.90 17.01
N PRO A 58 -5.79 -9.68 15.92
CA PRO A 58 -6.03 -9.15 14.58
C PRO A 58 -7.45 -8.60 14.38
N ASN A 59 -8.33 -8.80 15.35
CA ASN A 59 -9.69 -8.28 15.34
C ASN A 59 -9.91 -7.09 16.28
N TRP A 60 -8.86 -6.60 16.94
CA TRP A 60 -8.96 -5.43 17.79
C TRP A 60 -9.60 -4.24 17.06
N GLU A 61 -10.68 -3.68 17.62
CA GLU A 61 -11.47 -2.63 16.96
C GLU A 61 -10.66 -1.33 16.74
N GLY A 62 -9.81 -0.96 17.67
CA GLY A 62 -9.00 0.26 17.59
C GLY A 62 -7.71 0.13 16.76
N ARG A 63 -7.47 -1.01 16.09
CA ARG A 63 -6.35 -1.15 15.18
C ARG A 63 -6.59 -0.38 13.89
N ASP A 64 -5.53 0.10 13.27
CA ASP A 64 -5.61 0.66 11.93
C ASP A 64 -5.99 -0.41 10.88
N ARG A 65 -6.49 0.03 9.75
CA ARG A 65 -6.83 -0.84 8.61
C ARG A 65 -5.88 -0.55 7.46
N PHE A 66 -5.41 -1.60 6.83
CA PHE A 66 -4.59 -1.48 5.62
C PHE A 66 -5.28 -2.14 4.43
N ILE A 67 -5.35 -1.43 3.30
CA ILE A 67 -5.97 -1.90 2.07
C ILE A 67 -4.98 -1.78 0.92
N LEU A 68 -4.66 -2.91 0.28
CA LEU A 68 -3.89 -2.94 -0.95
C LEU A 68 -4.88 -2.92 -2.12
N SER A 69 -5.06 -1.76 -2.76
CA SER A 69 -6.02 -1.59 -3.85
C SER A 69 -5.62 -2.38 -5.09
N GLY A 70 -4.38 -2.26 -5.52
CA GLY A 70 -3.82 -3.09 -6.58
C GLY A 70 -3.58 -4.52 -6.11
N GLY A 71 -4.64 -5.31 -5.98
CA GLY A 71 -4.62 -6.66 -5.37
C GLY A 71 -3.69 -7.65 -6.06
N HIS A 72 -3.34 -7.44 -7.33
CA HIS A 72 -2.34 -8.24 -8.04
C HIS A 72 -0.95 -8.21 -7.36
N ALA A 73 -0.63 -7.13 -6.66
CA ALA A 73 0.60 -6.99 -5.87
C ALA A 73 0.50 -7.64 -4.47
N SER A 74 -0.33 -8.65 -4.27
CA SER A 74 -0.68 -9.27 -2.98
C SER A 74 0.50 -9.65 -2.10
N LEU A 75 1.64 -10.05 -2.68
CA LEU A 75 2.87 -10.36 -1.94
C LEU A 75 3.40 -9.16 -1.15
N THR A 76 3.15 -7.93 -1.61
CA THR A 76 3.44 -6.72 -0.82
C THR A 76 2.85 -6.83 0.58
N GLN A 77 1.59 -7.22 0.69
CA GLN A 77 0.90 -7.34 1.98
C GLN A 77 1.23 -8.64 2.71
N TYR A 78 1.29 -9.78 2.01
CA TYR A 78 1.57 -11.07 2.65
C TYR A 78 2.94 -11.11 3.33
N VAL A 79 3.96 -10.52 2.72
CA VAL A 79 5.29 -10.46 3.33
C VAL A 79 5.30 -9.57 4.58
N GLN A 80 4.55 -8.46 4.58
CA GLN A 80 4.43 -7.63 5.78
C GLN A 80 3.66 -8.34 6.90
N LEU A 81 2.61 -9.08 6.58
CA LEU A 81 1.88 -9.91 7.55
C LEU A 81 2.76 -11.03 8.13
N TYR A 82 3.65 -11.61 7.31
CA TYR A 82 4.67 -12.55 7.77
C TYR A 82 5.64 -11.90 8.74
N PHE A 83 6.21 -10.74 8.39
CA PHE A 83 7.14 -10.00 9.26
C PHE A 83 6.50 -9.52 10.56
N SER A 84 5.25 -9.12 10.50
CA SER A 84 4.51 -8.60 11.66
C SER A 84 3.92 -9.68 12.56
N GLY A 85 4.06 -10.97 12.23
CA GLY A 85 3.63 -12.06 13.10
C GLY A 85 2.13 -12.41 13.04
N TYR A 86 1.41 -12.08 11.96
CA TYR A 86 -0.01 -12.42 11.75
C TYR A 86 -0.28 -13.92 11.48
N GLY A 87 0.69 -14.78 11.74
CA GLY A 87 0.54 -16.22 11.54
C GLY A 87 0.64 -16.65 10.07
N VAL A 88 1.00 -15.76 9.16
CA VAL A 88 1.50 -16.12 7.83
C VAL A 88 2.89 -16.71 8.02
N THR A 89 3.15 -17.87 7.42
CA THR A 89 4.42 -18.58 7.55
C THR A 89 5.24 -18.52 6.27
N LEU A 90 6.52 -18.86 6.36
CA LEU A 90 7.35 -19.00 5.16
C LEU A 90 6.82 -20.06 4.20
N ASP A 91 6.20 -21.13 4.73
CA ASP A 91 5.60 -22.18 3.89
C ASP A 91 4.33 -21.69 3.20
N ASP A 92 3.57 -20.77 3.81
CA ASP A 92 2.46 -20.09 3.13
C ASP A 92 2.98 -19.26 1.94
N LEU A 93 4.08 -18.50 2.12
CA LEU A 93 4.70 -17.74 1.03
C LEU A 93 5.23 -18.65 -0.08
N LYS A 94 5.85 -19.79 0.27
CA LYS A 94 6.27 -20.81 -0.70
C LYS A 94 5.08 -21.47 -1.43
N ASN A 95 3.90 -21.46 -0.82
CA ASN A 95 2.65 -21.98 -1.40
C ASN A 95 1.81 -20.88 -2.06
N PHE A 96 2.42 -19.73 -2.40
CA PHE A 96 1.77 -18.64 -3.11
C PHE A 96 1.07 -19.15 -4.36
N ARG A 97 -0.22 -18.81 -4.54
CA ARG A 97 -1.08 -19.31 -5.63
C ARG A 97 -1.22 -20.84 -5.67
N GLY A 98 -0.98 -21.54 -4.57
CA GLY A 98 -0.98 -23.02 -4.48
C GLY A 98 -2.36 -23.68 -4.53
N GLY A 99 -3.36 -23.05 -5.11
CA GLY A 99 -4.72 -23.55 -5.24
C GLY A 99 -5.59 -23.33 -3.99
N ALA A 100 -6.67 -24.11 -3.86
CA ALA A 100 -7.72 -23.87 -2.84
C ALA A 100 -7.25 -23.98 -1.38
N ALA A 101 -6.10 -24.58 -1.12
CA ALA A 101 -5.54 -24.72 0.22
C ALA A 101 -4.52 -23.63 0.60
N THR A 102 -4.19 -22.73 -0.33
CA THR A 102 -3.23 -21.67 -0.04
C THR A 102 -3.84 -20.59 0.86
N ARG A 103 -3.03 -20.07 1.79
CA ARG A 103 -3.36 -18.88 2.57
C ARG A 103 -2.84 -17.60 1.92
N THR A 104 -2.14 -17.71 0.79
CA THR A 104 -1.57 -16.60 0.03
C THR A 104 -2.00 -16.70 -1.44
N PRO A 105 -3.29 -16.47 -1.72
CA PRO A 105 -3.80 -16.47 -3.10
C PRO A 105 -3.20 -15.33 -3.93
N GLY A 106 -3.42 -15.34 -5.24
CA GLY A 106 -2.87 -14.34 -6.16
C GLY A 106 -3.36 -12.91 -5.94
N HIS A 107 -4.48 -12.75 -5.24
CA HIS A 107 -5.06 -11.49 -4.79
C HIS A 107 -5.49 -11.64 -3.34
N PRO A 108 -5.45 -10.58 -2.52
CA PRO A 108 -5.91 -10.66 -1.13
C PRO A 108 -7.39 -11.07 -1.05
N GLU A 109 -7.69 -11.98 -0.14
CA GLU A 109 -9.06 -12.43 0.11
C GLU A 109 -9.40 -12.29 1.60
N TYR A 110 -10.45 -11.50 1.89
CA TYR A 110 -10.96 -11.32 3.25
C TYR A 110 -11.42 -12.66 3.83
N GLY A 111 -11.04 -12.90 5.08
CA GLY A 111 -11.38 -14.11 5.81
C GLY A 111 -10.47 -15.32 5.51
N LEU A 112 -9.59 -15.25 4.51
CA LEU A 112 -8.65 -16.33 4.20
C LEU A 112 -7.29 -16.13 4.88
N THR A 113 -6.75 -14.92 4.81
CA THR A 113 -5.47 -14.57 5.43
C THR A 113 -5.71 -13.58 6.57
N PRO A 114 -5.25 -13.87 7.81
CA PRO A 114 -5.36 -12.90 8.91
C PRO A 114 -4.71 -11.57 8.56
N GLY A 115 -5.37 -10.45 8.91
CA GLY A 115 -4.89 -9.11 8.61
C GLY A 115 -5.25 -8.59 7.22
N ILE A 116 -5.96 -9.37 6.40
CA ILE A 116 -6.58 -8.89 5.16
C ILE A 116 -7.96 -8.33 5.47
N GLU A 117 -8.12 -7.03 5.24
CA GLU A 117 -9.35 -6.30 5.55
C GLU A 117 -10.40 -6.42 4.43
N MET A 118 -9.96 -6.64 3.20
CA MET A 118 -10.82 -6.62 2.03
C MET A 118 -10.27 -7.50 0.92
N THR A 119 -11.17 -8.17 0.22
CA THR A 119 -10.87 -8.84 -1.05
C THR A 119 -10.68 -7.78 -2.14
N THR A 120 -9.50 -7.76 -2.77
CA THR A 120 -9.17 -6.86 -3.88
C THR A 120 -8.73 -7.64 -5.11
N GLY A 121 -8.67 -6.96 -6.26
CA GLY A 121 -8.35 -7.56 -7.55
C GLY A 121 -8.85 -6.66 -8.67
N PRO A 122 -10.16 -6.39 -8.77
CA PRO A 122 -10.66 -5.35 -9.68
C PRO A 122 -10.12 -3.98 -9.25
N LEU A 123 -9.43 -3.28 -10.16
CA LEU A 123 -8.78 -2.00 -9.89
C LEU A 123 -9.79 -0.93 -9.46
N GLY A 124 -9.37 0.01 -8.64
CA GLY A 124 -10.18 1.08 -8.08
C GLY A 124 -11.09 0.66 -6.91
N GLN A 125 -11.48 -0.61 -6.81
CA GLN A 125 -12.39 -1.06 -5.74
C GLN A 125 -11.76 -0.99 -4.36
N GLY A 126 -10.48 -1.34 -4.23
CA GLY A 126 -9.76 -1.24 -2.96
C GLY A 126 -9.63 0.22 -2.51
N PHE A 127 -9.30 1.12 -3.44
CA PHE A 127 -9.25 2.55 -3.18
C PHE A 127 -10.62 3.08 -2.68
N ALA A 128 -11.70 2.77 -3.40
CA ALA A 128 -13.04 3.22 -3.02
C ALA A 128 -13.49 2.61 -1.69
N SER A 129 -13.13 1.35 -1.41
CA SER A 129 -13.45 0.70 -0.13
C SER A 129 -12.66 1.29 1.03
N ALA A 130 -11.41 1.71 0.84
CA ALA A 130 -10.65 2.42 1.87
C ALA A 130 -11.39 3.69 2.33
N ILE A 131 -12.04 4.39 1.40
CA ILE A 131 -12.89 5.54 1.72
C ILE A 131 -14.13 5.10 2.51
N GLY A 132 -14.73 3.97 2.14
CA GLY A 132 -15.85 3.38 2.89
C GLY A 132 -15.45 2.98 4.32
N PHE A 133 -14.27 2.40 4.51
CA PHE A 133 -13.73 2.09 5.84
C PHE A 133 -13.50 3.36 6.67
N ALA A 134 -12.93 4.41 6.08
CA ALA A 134 -12.70 5.68 6.77
C ALA A 134 -14.01 6.36 7.19
N TYR A 135 -15.03 6.27 6.35
CA TYR A 135 -16.37 6.75 6.69
C TYR A 135 -17.02 5.88 7.78
N GLY A 136 -16.84 4.55 7.70
CA GLY A 136 -17.35 3.59 8.67
C GLY A 136 -16.77 3.79 10.07
N GLU A 137 -15.46 4.03 10.19
CA GLU A 137 -14.83 4.39 11.48
C GLU A 137 -15.50 5.61 12.08
N ARG A 138 -15.61 6.68 11.31
CA ARG A 138 -16.21 7.92 11.79
C ARG A 138 -17.68 7.73 12.22
N PHE A 139 -18.43 6.92 11.48
CA PHE A 139 -19.81 6.58 11.82
C PHE A 139 -19.88 5.76 13.13
N GLN A 140 -19.07 4.72 13.25
CA GLN A 140 -19.00 3.85 14.41
C GLN A 140 -18.61 4.65 15.67
N ARG A 141 -17.54 5.43 15.60
CA ARG A 141 -17.10 6.27 16.70
C ARG A 141 -18.16 7.31 17.07
N GLY A 142 -18.78 7.97 16.11
CA GLY A 142 -19.86 8.92 16.35
C GLY A 142 -21.10 8.29 17.01
N LEU A 143 -21.34 7.00 16.80
CA LEU A 143 -22.45 6.28 17.42
C LEU A 143 -22.11 5.78 18.83
N LEU A 144 -20.89 5.27 19.03
CA LEU A 144 -20.49 4.56 20.25
C LEU A 144 -19.76 5.44 21.26
N ASP A 145 -19.07 6.49 20.78
CA ASP A 145 -18.24 7.34 21.63
C ASP A 145 -18.16 8.78 21.07
N PRO A 146 -19.31 9.49 21.00
CA PRO A 146 -19.40 10.81 20.38
C PRO A 146 -18.72 11.94 21.17
N GLU A 147 -18.53 11.77 22.48
CA GLU A 147 -18.07 12.82 23.39
C GLU A 147 -16.55 12.83 23.60
N THR A 148 -15.88 11.70 23.36
CA THR A 148 -14.43 11.59 23.53
C THR A 148 -13.70 12.25 22.34
N PRO A 149 -12.64 13.07 22.59
CA PRO A 149 -11.78 13.53 21.51
C PRO A 149 -11.30 12.36 20.64
N LYS A 150 -11.25 12.56 19.33
CA LYS A 150 -11.03 11.43 18.39
C LYS A 150 -9.75 10.65 18.69
N GLU A 151 -8.69 11.33 19.10
CA GLU A 151 -7.38 10.74 19.40
C GLU A 151 -7.39 9.86 20.66
N ASP A 152 -8.32 10.10 21.57
CA ASP A 152 -8.47 9.38 22.84
C ASP A 152 -9.54 8.28 22.77
N SER A 153 -10.32 8.25 21.69
CA SER A 153 -11.39 7.27 21.52
C SER A 153 -10.83 5.87 21.20
N PRO A 154 -11.26 4.82 21.90
CA PRO A 154 -10.86 3.44 21.60
C PRO A 154 -11.35 2.95 20.23
N PHE A 155 -12.31 3.64 19.63
CA PHE A 155 -12.85 3.31 18.30
C PHE A 155 -12.11 4.04 17.17
N TYR A 156 -11.29 5.07 17.48
CA TYR A 156 -10.56 5.80 16.49
C TYR A 156 -9.42 4.96 15.90
N HIS A 157 -9.42 4.85 14.59
CA HIS A 157 -8.35 4.23 13.84
C HIS A 157 -8.16 4.87 12.47
N LYS A 158 -6.98 4.72 11.94
CA LYS A 158 -6.62 5.20 10.61
C LYS A 158 -6.83 4.12 9.56
N ILE A 159 -7.05 4.60 8.36
CA ILE A 159 -7.13 3.76 7.16
C ILE A 159 -5.94 4.12 6.28
N TRP A 160 -5.14 3.12 5.99
CA TRP A 160 -3.98 3.19 5.11
C TRP A 160 -4.26 2.42 3.83
N ALA A 161 -3.96 3.00 2.69
CA ALA A 161 -4.10 2.29 1.42
C ALA A 161 -2.88 2.51 0.53
N ILE A 162 -2.58 1.51 -0.30
CA ILE A 162 -1.67 1.64 -1.43
C ILE A 162 -2.47 1.41 -2.70
N CYS A 163 -2.33 2.31 -3.68
CA CYS A 163 -2.92 2.18 -5.01
C CYS A 163 -1.89 2.49 -6.09
N GLY A 164 -2.11 2.01 -7.30
CA GLY A 164 -1.32 2.31 -8.48
C GLY A 164 -2.08 3.19 -9.48
N GLU A 165 -1.45 3.46 -10.63
CA GLU A 165 -2.04 4.26 -11.70
C GLU A 165 -3.37 3.66 -12.18
N GLY A 166 -3.43 2.36 -12.43
CA GLY A 166 -4.66 1.71 -12.89
C GLY A 166 -5.83 1.83 -11.91
N ASP A 167 -5.57 1.87 -10.59
CA ASP A 167 -6.62 2.16 -9.60
C ASP A 167 -7.17 3.58 -9.77
N ILE A 168 -6.31 4.55 -10.04
CA ILE A 168 -6.66 5.97 -10.16
C ILE A 168 -7.37 6.28 -11.48
N GLU A 169 -7.17 5.48 -12.51
CA GLU A 169 -7.85 5.58 -13.82
C GLU A 169 -9.30 5.11 -13.76
N GLU A 170 -9.66 4.25 -12.81
CA GLU A 170 -11.03 3.76 -12.68
C GLU A 170 -12.01 4.86 -12.28
N GLY A 171 -13.18 4.89 -12.92
CA GLY A 171 -14.21 5.93 -12.69
C GLY A 171 -14.65 6.02 -11.23
N ILE A 172 -14.77 4.87 -10.55
CA ILE A 172 -15.15 4.82 -9.13
C ILE A 172 -14.18 5.58 -8.23
N SER A 173 -12.89 5.63 -8.61
CA SER A 173 -11.86 6.32 -7.81
C SER A 173 -12.10 7.84 -7.76
N GLY A 174 -12.54 8.43 -8.87
CA GLY A 174 -12.91 9.84 -8.90
C GLY A 174 -14.13 10.16 -8.03
N GLU A 175 -15.19 9.33 -8.12
CA GLU A 175 -16.39 9.49 -7.30
C GLU A 175 -16.10 9.33 -5.80
N ALA A 176 -15.36 8.29 -5.45
CA ALA A 176 -14.99 8.01 -4.07
C ALA A 176 -14.06 9.09 -3.49
N ALA A 177 -13.09 9.59 -4.27
CA ALA A 177 -12.21 10.68 -3.85
C ALA A 177 -12.98 11.97 -3.56
N SER A 178 -13.96 12.32 -4.40
CA SER A 178 -14.84 13.47 -4.16
C SER A 178 -15.63 13.31 -2.87
N LEU A 179 -16.19 12.12 -2.61
CA LEU A 179 -16.90 11.81 -1.36
C LEU A 179 -15.98 11.95 -0.14
N ALA A 180 -14.76 11.40 -0.19
CA ALA A 180 -13.82 11.46 0.93
C ALA A 180 -13.49 12.90 1.36
N ALA A 181 -13.26 13.78 0.40
CA ALA A 181 -12.98 15.19 0.65
C ALA A 181 -14.21 15.91 1.21
N ASN A 182 -15.38 15.70 0.61
CA ASN A 182 -16.63 16.29 1.07
C ASN A 182 -16.96 15.87 2.51
N GLN A 183 -16.64 14.64 2.87
CA GLN A 183 -16.83 14.09 4.21
C GLN A 183 -15.68 14.41 5.16
N LYS A 184 -14.62 15.07 4.71
CA LYS A 184 -13.43 15.42 5.51
C LYS A 184 -12.85 14.20 6.25
N LEU A 185 -12.59 13.13 5.51
CA LEU A 185 -12.10 11.87 6.08
C LEU A 185 -10.61 11.96 6.40
N GLY A 186 -10.25 12.71 7.44
CA GLY A 186 -8.88 12.94 7.86
C GLY A 186 -8.18 11.73 8.49
N ASN A 187 -8.88 10.63 8.68
CA ASN A 187 -8.32 9.34 9.10
C ASN A 187 -7.85 8.47 7.92
N LEU A 188 -7.92 8.97 6.68
CA LEU A 188 -7.53 8.25 5.46
C LEU A 188 -6.21 8.80 4.89
N THR A 189 -5.24 7.92 4.70
CA THR A 189 -3.98 8.21 4.00
C THR A 189 -3.73 7.16 2.92
N VAL A 190 -3.58 7.64 1.69
CA VAL A 190 -3.33 6.81 0.51
C VAL A 190 -1.94 7.08 -0.02
N ILE A 191 -1.14 6.04 -0.19
CA ILE A 191 0.12 6.09 -0.93
C ILE A 191 -0.18 5.69 -2.38
N PHE A 192 0.11 6.60 -3.28
CA PHE A 192 -0.03 6.37 -4.71
C PHE A 192 1.33 6.01 -5.31
N ASP A 193 1.51 4.74 -5.70
CA ASP A 193 2.71 4.26 -6.38
C ASP A 193 2.70 4.71 -7.84
N ALA A 194 3.52 5.68 -8.15
CA ALA A 194 3.68 6.24 -9.49
C ALA A 194 4.91 5.65 -10.16
N ASN A 195 4.88 4.37 -10.46
CA ASN A 195 5.97 3.65 -11.12
C ASN A 195 5.92 3.72 -12.66
N ARG A 196 4.83 4.28 -13.22
CA ARG A 196 4.60 4.54 -14.64
C ARG A 196 4.49 3.30 -15.52
N ILE A 197 4.28 2.13 -14.95
CA ILE A 197 4.16 0.88 -15.71
C ILE A 197 2.82 0.20 -15.43
N GLN A 198 2.13 -0.14 -16.49
CA GLN A 198 0.94 -1.00 -16.52
C GLN A 198 1.21 -2.24 -17.41
N ILE A 199 0.23 -3.15 -17.51
CA ILE A 199 0.35 -4.38 -18.34
C ILE A 199 0.79 -4.06 -19.76
N GLU A 200 0.21 -3.03 -20.37
CA GLU A 200 0.44 -2.64 -21.76
C GLU A 200 1.68 -1.75 -21.96
N GLY A 201 2.34 -1.31 -20.90
CA GLY A 201 3.52 -0.46 -21.00
C GLY A 201 3.48 0.78 -20.14
N ASP A 202 4.03 1.90 -20.65
CA ASP A 202 4.09 3.19 -19.95
C ASP A 202 2.67 3.77 -19.79
N THR A 203 2.35 4.20 -18.57
CA THR A 203 1.04 4.78 -18.21
C THR A 203 0.72 6.06 -18.98
N ASN A 204 1.71 6.78 -19.53
CA ASN A 204 1.46 7.94 -20.39
C ASN A 204 0.62 7.63 -21.64
N LEU A 205 0.45 6.36 -21.99
CA LEU A 205 -0.44 5.96 -23.08
C LEU A 205 -1.92 6.27 -22.77
N VAL A 206 -2.29 6.30 -21.49
CA VAL A 206 -3.68 6.44 -21.05
C VAL A 206 -3.87 7.49 -19.96
N LEU A 207 -2.89 7.75 -19.11
CA LEU A 207 -2.95 8.70 -17.99
C LEU A 207 -2.09 9.94 -18.30
N ALA A 208 -2.70 10.96 -18.91
CA ALA A 208 -2.03 12.21 -19.28
C ALA A 208 -2.26 13.36 -18.28
N GLU A 209 -3.02 13.12 -17.23
CA GLU A 209 -3.40 14.16 -16.26
C GLU A 209 -2.36 14.31 -15.14
N ASP A 210 -2.44 15.44 -14.45
CA ASP A 210 -1.77 15.67 -13.17
C ASP A 210 -2.67 15.16 -12.03
N VAL A 211 -2.40 13.96 -11.57
CA VAL A 211 -3.18 13.29 -10.51
C VAL A 211 -3.22 14.14 -9.23
N LEU A 212 -2.10 14.76 -8.83
CA LEU A 212 -2.08 15.57 -7.61
C LEU A 212 -3.01 16.78 -7.74
N LYS A 213 -3.01 17.48 -8.88
CA LYS A 213 -3.94 18.59 -9.11
C LYS A 213 -5.40 18.14 -9.13
N ARG A 214 -5.70 16.97 -9.69
CA ARG A 214 -7.06 16.41 -9.64
C ARG A 214 -7.50 16.21 -8.20
N PHE A 215 -6.68 15.59 -7.36
CA PHE A 215 -7.01 15.33 -5.95
C PHE A 215 -7.07 16.63 -5.13
N GLN A 216 -6.20 17.61 -5.40
CA GLN A 216 -6.31 18.95 -4.81
C GLN A 216 -7.64 19.61 -5.15
N ALA A 217 -8.11 19.47 -6.39
CA ALA A 217 -9.42 20.01 -6.80
C ALA A 217 -10.59 19.34 -6.09
N TYR A 218 -10.47 18.07 -5.67
CA TYR A 218 -11.46 17.42 -4.80
C TYR A 218 -11.41 17.92 -3.34
N GLY A 219 -10.28 18.49 -2.89
CA GLY A 219 -10.07 18.96 -1.52
C GLY A 219 -9.20 18.03 -0.66
N TRP A 220 -8.41 17.16 -1.28
CA TRP A 220 -7.42 16.34 -0.59
C TRP A 220 -6.16 17.14 -0.27
N TYR A 221 -5.52 16.81 0.84
CA TYR A 221 -4.10 17.14 1.02
C TYR A 221 -3.27 16.25 0.11
N THR A 222 -2.32 16.85 -0.60
CA THR A 222 -1.42 16.09 -1.47
C THR A 222 0.02 16.46 -1.20
N ASP A 223 0.88 15.48 -1.26
CA ASP A 223 2.34 15.66 -1.23
C ASP A 223 2.97 14.64 -2.19
N GLU A 224 4.25 14.79 -2.50
CA GLU A 224 4.97 13.82 -3.32
C GLU A 224 6.35 13.52 -2.75
N PHE A 225 6.82 12.32 -3.03
CA PHE A 225 8.14 11.84 -2.67
C PHE A 225 8.74 11.05 -3.82
N SER A 226 10.07 11.04 -3.94
CA SER A 226 10.73 10.33 -5.02
C SER A 226 11.92 9.53 -4.51
N PHE A 227 11.93 8.23 -4.81
CA PHE A 227 13.14 7.41 -4.71
C PHE A 227 14.11 7.66 -5.86
N ILE A 228 13.64 8.26 -6.96
CA ILE A 228 14.48 8.67 -8.08
C ILE A 228 15.09 10.01 -7.73
N GLN A 229 16.43 10.06 -7.65
CA GLN A 229 17.17 11.25 -7.29
C GLN A 229 17.31 12.22 -8.48
N PRO A 230 17.62 13.51 -8.28
CA PRO A 230 17.78 14.48 -9.35
C PRO A 230 18.87 14.12 -10.37
N ASP A 231 19.85 13.32 -9.99
CA ASP A 231 20.91 12.82 -10.87
C ASP A 231 20.52 11.56 -11.65
N GLY A 232 19.27 11.08 -11.46
CA GLY A 232 18.74 9.86 -12.05
C GLY A 232 19.09 8.58 -11.31
N SER A 233 19.87 8.64 -10.23
CA SER A 233 20.10 7.48 -9.37
C SER A 233 18.83 7.11 -8.58
N TYR A 234 18.81 5.91 -8.03
CA TYR A 234 17.68 5.45 -7.23
C TYR A 234 18.13 5.12 -5.80
N LYS A 235 17.44 5.70 -4.83
CA LYS A 235 17.69 5.46 -3.41
C LYS A 235 16.35 5.22 -2.69
N GLU A 236 16.23 4.11 -2.02
CA GLU A 236 15.08 3.79 -1.16
C GLU A 236 15.22 4.50 0.19
N ASP A 237 15.00 5.80 0.19
CA ASP A 237 15.10 6.68 1.34
C ASP A 237 13.83 6.58 2.19
N ILE A 238 13.77 5.57 3.06
CA ILE A 238 12.60 5.35 3.93
C ILE A 238 12.50 6.37 5.06
N GLU A 239 13.60 7.03 5.48
CA GLU A 239 13.54 8.15 6.41
C GLU A 239 12.80 9.33 5.78
N GLY A 240 13.19 9.72 4.56
CA GLY A 240 12.54 10.80 3.83
C GLY A 240 11.07 10.50 3.52
N LEU A 241 10.74 9.24 3.19
CA LEU A 241 9.34 8.83 3.01
C LEU A 241 8.55 8.96 4.32
N ALA A 242 9.11 8.50 5.44
CA ALA A 242 8.46 8.61 6.75
C ALA A 242 8.22 10.07 7.15
N ASP A 243 9.17 10.96 6.87
CA ASP A 243 9.03 12.40 7.13
C ASP A 243 7.88 13.02 6.34
N VAL A 244 7.73 12.66 5.05
CA VAL A 244 6.62 13.15 4.22
C VAL A 244 5.28 12.63 4.73
N ILE A 245 5.18 11.36 5.11
CA ILE A 245 3.97 10.79 5.70
C ILE A 245 3.62 11.49 7.02
N ALA A 246 4.59 11.64 7.92
CA ALA A 246 4.38 12.30 9.21
C ALA A 246 3.96 13.77 9.06
N LYS A 247 4.55 14.49 8.12
CA LYS A 247 4.19 15.86 7.77
C LYS A 247 2.74 15.94 7.26
N ALA A 248 2.34 15.04 6.37
CA ALA A 248 0.98 14.99 5.84
C ALA A 248 -0.05 14.72 6.94
N GLU A 249 0.24 13.78 7.85
CA GLU A 249 -0.61 13.45 8.99
C GLU A 249 -0.80 14.65 9.93
N ALA A 250 0.26 15.42 10.18
CA ALA A 250 0.21 16.60 11.05
C ALA A 250 -0.48 17.80 10.37
N ALA A 251 -0.26 18.00 9.06
CA ALA A 251 -0.74 19.17 8.33
C ALA A 251 -2.24 19.10 8.02
N ALA A 252 -2.81 17.90 7.88
CA ALA A 252 -4.16 17.72 7.33
C ALA A 252 -5.02 16.78 8.19
N PRO A 253 -5.32 17.14 9.47
CA PRO A 253 -6.07 16.27 10.37
C PRO A 253 -7.53 16.02 9.94
N ASP A 254 -8.09 16.90 9.11
CA ASP A 254 -9.48 16.85 8.65
C ASP A 254 -9.59 16.73 7.11
N GLN A 255 -8.52 16.34 6.45
CA GLN A 255 -8.52 16.08 5.00
C GLN A 255 -7.99 14.69 4.71
N PRO A 256 -8.56 13.95 3.76
CA PRO A 256 -7.91 12.74 3.24
C PRO A 256 -6.59 13.12 2.56
N LYS A 257 -5.61 12.23 2.59
CA LYS A 257 -4.26 12.49 2.13
C LYS A 257 -3.89 11.56 0.98
N LEU A 258 -3.33 12.11 -0.08
CA LEU A 258 -2.70 11.37 -1.16
C LEU A 258 -1.22 11.73 -1.22
N ILE A 259 -0.36 10.75 -0.98
CA ILE A 259 1.09 10.90 -1.10
C ILE A 259 1.54 10.12 -2.33
N LYS A 260 1.98 10.83 -3.36
CA LYS A 260 2.52 10.24 -4.57
C LYS A 260 3.97 9.85 -4.36
N VAL A 261 4.29 8.59 -4.59
CA VAL A 261 5.66 8.09 -4.50
C VAL A 261 6.15 7.66 -5.87
N HIS A 262 7.22 8.31 -6.36
CA HIS A 262 7.88 7.91 -7.59
C HIS A 262 8.82 6.74 -7.32
N SER A 263 8.48 5.60 -7.88
CA SER A 263 9.26 4.36 -7.79
C SER A 263 9.65 3.83 -9.18
N LEU A 264 10.46 2.78 -9.21
CA LEU A 264 10.76 2.02 -10.43
C LEU A 264 10.34 0.56 -10.21
N ILE A 265 9.43 0.09 -11.05
CA ILE A 265 8.96 -1.30 -10.95
C ILE A 265 10.14 -2.28 -10.98
N ALA A 266 10.08 -3.30 -10.13
CA ALA A 266 11.09 -4.36 -10.02
C ALA A 266 12.53 -3.89 -9.70
N TRP A 267 12.75 -2.68 -9.19
CA TRP A 267 14.08 -2.27 -8.77
C TRP A 267 14.57 -3.08 -7.54
N PRO A 268 15.81 -3.59 -7.50
CA PRO A 268 16.96 -3.40 -8.41
C PRO A 268 17.22 -4.58 -9.35
N THR A 269 16.21 -5.27 -9.82
CA THR A 269 16.36 -6.51 -10.60
C THR A 269 17.11 -6.25 -11.92
N PRO A 270 18.25 -6.91 -12.17
CA PRO A 270 19.02 -6.72 -13.40
C PRO A 270 18.20 -7.03 -14.66
N GLY A 271 18.20 -6.09 -15.62
CA GLY A 271 17.49 -6.24 -16.89
C GLY A 271 15.96 -6.28 -16.81
N LYS A 272 15.40 -6.06 -15.59
CA LYS A 272 13.95 -6.08 -15.32
C LYS A 272 13.46 -4.80 -14.64
N THR A 273 14.34 -3.99 -14.09
CA THR A 273 13.97 -2.69 -13.52
C THR A 273 13.37 -1.79 -14.59
N ASN A 274 12.20 -1.20 -14.28
CA ASN A 274 11.47 -0.31 -15.17
C ASN A 274 11.08 -0.94 -16.52
N ASP A 275 10.94 -2.27 -16.56
CA ASP A 275 10.52 -3.02 -17.74
C ASP A 275 9.04 -3.44 -17.57
N PRO A 276 8.15 -3.15 -18.54
CA PRO A 276 6.74 -3.52 -18.46
C PRO A 276 6.51 -5.03 -18.24
N SER A 277 7.38 -5.89 -18.77
CA SER A 277 7.26 -7.34 -18.55
C SER A 277 7.36 -7.75 -17.09
N SER A 278 7.97 -6.91 -16.24
CA SER A 278 8.09 -7.15 -14.79
C SER A 278 6.76 -7.01 -14.06
N HIS A 279 5.76 -6.37 -14.67
CA HIS A 279 4.44 -6.23 -14.05
C HIS A 279 3.79 -7.60 -13.83
N GLY A 280 3.68 -8.44 -14.84
CA GLY A 280 2.91 -9.69 -14.79
C GLY A 280 3.68 -10.95 -15.16
N SER A 281 5.01 -10.89 -15.25
CA SER A 281 5.85 -12.04 -15.61
C SER A 281 6.91 -12.30 -14.55
N LYS A 282 7.36 -13.55 -14.44
CA LYS A 282 8.48 -13.91 -13.56
C LYS A 282 9.71 -13.07 -13.86
N LEU A 283 10.45 -12.71 -12.83
CA LEU A 283 11.70 -11.96 -12.98
C LEU A 283 12.83 -12.84 -13.56
N GLY A 284 12.77 -14.14 -13.30
CA GLY A 284 13.75 -15.13 -13.76
C GLY A 284 14.70 -15.56 -12.64
N ALA A 285 15.29 -16.74 -12.81
CA ALA A 285 16.18 -17.34 -11.79
C ALA A 285 17.50 -16.58 -11.60
N GLU A 286 17.84 -15.64 -12.45
CA GLU A 286 19.03 -14.80 -12.37
C GLU A 286 18.75 -13.45 -11.63
N ALA A 287 17.49 -13.19 -11.28
CA ALA A 287 17.07 -12.00 -10.56
C ALA A 287 17.36 -12.12 -9.07
#